data_1108907fe8f9505d564016183b60b4ef
#
_entry.id   1108907fe8f9505d564016183b60b4ef
#
_cell.length_a   1.000
_cell.length_b   1.000
_cell.length_c   1.000
_cell.angle_alpha   90.00
_cell.angle_beta   90.00
_cell.angle_gamma   90.00
#
_symmetry.space_group_name_H-M   'P 1'
#
loop_
_entity.id
_entity.type
_entity.pdbx_description
1 polymer ?
#
loop_
_entity_poly.entity_id
_entity_poly.type
_entity_poly.pdbx_seq_one_letter_code
_entity_poly.pdbx_strand_id
1 'polypeptide(L)'
;MSAPFEERSGVVPCGTPWGQWYQTLEEVFIEVQVPPGTRAQDIQCGLQSRHVALAVGGREILKGKLFDSTIADEGTWTLEDRKMVRIVLTKTKRDAANCWTSLLESEYAADPW
;
A
#
# COMPACT_ATOMS: atom_id res chain seq x y z
N MET A 1 -19.20 -10.71 3.54
CA MET A 1 -19.00 -10.20 3.62
C MET A 1 -19.00 -9.82 3.84
N SER A 2 -18.62 -9.83 4.16
CA SER A 2 -18.19 -9.22 4.37
C SER A 2 -18.10 -8.79 4.71
N ALA A 3 -17.73 -8.82 5.04
CA ALA A 3 -17.23 -8.21 5.44
C ALA A 3 -17.14 -7.94 5.92
N PRO A 4 -16.90 -8.11 6.09
CA PRO A 4 -16.43 -7.67 6.63
C PRO A 4 -16.27 -7.09 7.14
N PHE A 5 -15.65 -7.23 7.06
CA PHE A 5 -15.51 -6.54 7.40
C PHE A 5 -16.17 -5.92 7.88
N GLU A 6 -16.54 -6.20 7.91
CA GLU A 6 -16.86 -5.84 7.89
C GLU A 6 -17.19 -5.32 7.84
N GLU A 7 -17.43 -5.71 7.81
CA GLU A 7 -17.46 -5.25 7.61
C GLU A 7 -17.41 -4.68 7.55
N ARG A 8 -17.27 -4.78 7.25
CA ARG A 8 -16.76 -4.19 7.06
C ARG A 8 -16.17 -3.47 7.48
N SER A 9 -16.17 -3.72 7.48
CA SER A 9 -15.62 -2.89 8.49
C SER A 9 -14.73 -1.75 8.04
N GLY A 10 -15.20 -0.91 7.21
CA GLY A 10 -14.51 0.33 6.92
C GLY A 10 -13.28 0.21 6.01
N VAL A 11 -13.04 -0.93 5.42
CA VAL A 11 -11.96 -1.08 4.47
C VAL A 11 -12.49 -0.71 3.10
N VAL A 12 -12.04 0.43 2.59
CA VAL A 12 -12.49 0.92 1.29
C VAL A 12 -11.29 0.98 0.35
N PRO A 13 -11.29 0.16 -0.71
CA PRO A 13 -10.20 0.22 -1.68
C PRO A 13 -10.18 1.56 -2.40
N CYS A 14 -9.03 2.17 -2.49
CA CYS A 14 -8.86 3.46 -3.15
C CYS A 14 -8.10 3.22 -4.45
N GLY A 15 -8.77 3.40 -5.58
CA GLY A 15 -8.20 3.13 -6.89
C GLY A 15 -7.09 4.09 -7.27
N THR A 16 -6.08 3.58 -7.96
CA THR A 16 -4.95 4.35 -8.45
C THR A 16 -4.62 3.90 -9.86
N PRO A 17 -3.78 4.65 -10.60
CA PRO A 17 -3.37 4.22 -11.94
C PRO A 17 -2.64 2.88 -11.98
N TRP A 18 -2.01 2.48 -10.88
CA TRP A 18 -1.21 1.25 -10.83
C TRP A 18 -1.88 0.13 -10.05
N GLY A 19 -3.05 0.35 -9.45
CA GLY A 19 -3.74 -0.68 -8.67
C GLY A 19 -4.66 -0.05 -7.63
N GLN A 20 -4.40 -0.34 -6.37
CA GLN A 20 -5.22 0.22 -5.29
C GLN A 20 -4.46 0.20 -3.97
N TRP A 21 -4.97 0.96 -3.01
CA TRP A 21 -4.50 0.88 -1.64
C TRP A 21 -5.69 0.95 -0.69
N TYR A 22 -5.52 0.44 0.50
CA TYR A 22 -6.55 0.52 1.54
C TYR A 22 -5.87 0.45 2.90
N GLN A 23 -6.64 0.67 3.96
CA GLN A 23 -6.08 0.74 5.29
C GLN A 23 -7.04 0.16 6.34
N THR A 24 -6.44 -0.25 7.46
CA THR A 24 -7.15 -0.56 8.68
C THR A 24 -6.64 0.41 9.75
N LEU A 25 -7.05 0.23 11.00
CA LEU A 25 -6.52 1.04 12.10
C LEU A 25 -5.01 0.87 12.25
N GLU A 26 -4.50 -0.31 11.95
CA GLU A 26 -3.11 -0.67 12.23
C GLU A 26 -2.22 -0.72 11.00
N GLU A 27 -2.78 -0.92 9.82
CA GLU A 27 -1.98 -1.23 8.64
C GLU A 27 -2.43 -0.48 7.41
N VAL A 28 -1.49 -0.34 6.47
CA VAL A 28 -1.76 0.19 5.14
C VAL A 28 -1.37 -0.90 4.14
N PHE A 29 -2.26 -1.18 3.20
CA PHE A 29 -2.05 -2.18 2.16
C PHE A 29 -1.97 -1.51 0.80
N ILE A 30 -0.94 -1.83 0.05
CA ILE A 30 -0.74 -1.28 -1.30
C ILE A 30 -0.66 -2.46 -2.26
N GLU A 31 -1.53 -2.48 -3.27
CA GLU A 31 -1.56 -3.56 -4.26
C GLU A 31 -1.28 -2.96 -5.63
N VAL A 32 -0.16 -3.35 -6.22
CA VAL A 32 0.31 -2.81 -7.48
C VAL A 32 0.23 -3.89 -8.56
N GLN A 33 -0.49 -3.60 -9.64
CA GLN A 33 -0.57 -4.51 -10.76
C GLN A 33 0.73 -4.46 -11.55
N VAL A 34 1.27 -5.63 -11.85
CA VAL A 34 2.52 -5.74 -12.63
C VAL A 34 2.26 -6.68 -13.81
N PRO A 35 3.11 -6.63 -14.85
CA PRO A 35 2.91 -7.50 -16.01
C PRO A 35 2.93 -8.98 -15.60
N PRO A 36 2.04 -9.80 -16.16
CA PRO A 36 2.04 -11.23 -15.87
C PRO A 36 3.40 -11.85 -16.18
N GLY A 37 3.85 -12.77 -15.31
CA GLY A 37 5.15 -13.36 -15.47
C GLY A 37 6.29 -12.61 -14.82
N THR A 38 6.01 -11.51 -14.13
CA THR A 38 7.03 -10.77 -13.38
C THR A 38 7.67 -11.68 -12.33
N ARG A 39 8.97 -11.58 -12.17
CA ARG A 39 9.70 -12.39 -11.19
C ARG A 39 10.13 -11.50 -10.02
N ALA A 40 10.31 -12.13 -8.85
CA ALA A 40 10.73 -11.39 -7.66
C ALA A 40 12.04 -10.62 -7.89
N GLN A 41 12.95 -11.19 -8.65
CA GLN A 41 14.23 -10.55 -8.95
C GLN A 41 14.09 -9.28 -9.79
N ASP A 42 12.95 -9.09 -10.44
CA ASP A 42 12.68 -7.89 -11.24
C ASP A 42 12.15 -6.75 -10.37
N ILE A 43 11.85 -7.02 -9.11
CA ILE A 43 11.20 -6.07 -8.22
C ILE A 43 12.22 -5.43 -7.29
N GLN A 44 12.20 -4.10 -7.22
CA GLN A 44 12.99 -3.34 -6.28
C GLN A 44 12.01 -2.56 -5.40
N CYS A 45 11.96 -2.92 -4.13
CA CYS A 45 11.02 -2.29 -3.20
C CYS A 45 11.76 -1.77 -1.97
N GLY A 46 11.77 -0.47 -1.80
CA GLY A 46 12.38 0.17 -0.65
C GLY A 46 11.29 0.69 0.29
N LEU A 47 11.32 0.25 1.54
CA LEU A 47 10.35 0.67 2.54
C LEU A 47 11.08 1.34 3.69
N GLN A 48 10.75 2.61 3.93
CA GLN A 48 11.29 3.37 5.04
C GLN A 48 10.13 3.87 5.89
N SER A 49 10.43 4.39 7.07
CA SER A 49 9.40 4.83 8.00
C SER A 49 8.35 5.75 7.35
N ARG A 50 8.79 6.65 6.49
CA ARG A 50 7.87 7.59 5.86
C ARG A 50 8.10 7.72 4.35
N HIS A 51 8.57 6.66 3.72
CA HIS A 51 8.86 6.68 2.29
C HIS A 51 8.69 5.30 1.69
N VAL A 52 8.13 5.24 0.49
CA VAL A 52 7.99 3.99 -0.26
C VAL A 52 8.54 4.21 -1.67
N ALA A 53 9.21 3.19 -2.19
CA ALA A 53 9.69 3.22 -3.57
C ALA A 53 9.55 1.81 -4.15
N LEU A 54 8.90 1.71 -5.29
CA LEU A 54 8.69 0.44 -5.99
C LEU A 54 9.04 0.59 -7.45
N ALA A 55 9.96 -0.25 -7.92
CA ALA A 55 10.29 -0.33 -9.34
C ALA A 55 10.21 -1.78 -9.79
N VAL A 56 9.77 -2.00 -11.01
CA VAL A 56 9.65 -3.33 -11.59
C VAL A 56 10.30 -3.31 -12.96
N GLY A 57 11.28 -4.21 -13.16
CA GLY A 57 12.01 -4.25 -14.41
C GLY A 57 12.75 -2.97 -14.74
N GLY A 58 13.21 -2.26 -13.71
CA GLY A 58 13.91 -0.98 -13.90
C GLY A 58 12.98 0.21 -14.08
N ARG A 59 11.66 -0.02 -14.04
CA ARG A 59 10.67 1.04 -14.24
C ARG A 59 10.05 1.43 -12.90
N GLU A 60 10.19 2.68 -12.52
CA GLU A 60 9.60 3.19 -11.28
C GLU A 60 8.08 3.29 -11.42
N ILE A 61 7.35 2.62 -10.54
CA ILE A 61 5.89 2.63 -10.57
C ILE A 61 5.32 3.53 -9.49
N LEU A 62 5.88 3.44 -8.27
CA LEU A 62 5.39 4.17 -7.12
C LEU A 62 6.59 4.68 -6.32
N LYS A 63 6.60 5.96 -6.00
CA LYS A 63 7.65 6.54 -5.18
C LYS A 63 7.16 7.82 -4.55
N GLY A 64 7.41 7.97 -3.26
CA GLY A 64 7.04 9.20 -2.60
C GLY A 64 7.05 9.09 -1.09
N LYS A 65 6.76 10.22 -0.45
CA LYS A 65 6.69 10.32 0.98
C LYS A 65 5.29 9.91 1.44
N LEU A 66 5.22 8.98 2.39
CA LEU A 66 3.96 8.50 2.91
C LEU A 66 3.23 9.58 3.71
N PHE A 67 1.92 9.44 3.83
CA PHE A 67 1.08 10.38 4.56
C PHE A 67 1.55 10.53 6.01
N ASP A 68 1.88 9.42 6.65
CA ASP A 68 2.36 9.44 8.03
C ASP A 68 3.41 8.34 8.20
N SER A 69 3.99 8.26 9.38
CA SER A 69 5.08 7.32 9.64
C SER A 69 4.59 5.89 9.84
N THR A 70 5.45 4.95 9.48
CA THR A 70 5.22 3.52 9.62
C THR A 70 6.42 2.91 10.35
N ILE A 71 6.25 1.66 10.79
CA ILE A 71 7.33 0.92 11.43
C ILE A 71 8.11 0.20 10.34
N ALA A 72 9.25 0.76 9.93
CA ALA A 72 9.99 0.29 8.76
C ALA A 72 10.37 -1.19 8.87
N ASP A 73 10.75 -1.65 10.05
CA ASP A 73 11.17 -3.04 10.24
C ASP A 73 10.04 -4.04 10.09
N GLU A 74 8.80 -3.58 10.13
CA GLU A 74 7.63 -4.44 9.97
C GLU A 74 7.01 -4.36 8.58
N GLY A 75 7.54 -3.50 7.72
CA GLY A 75 7.06 -3.40 6.34
C GLY A 75 7.48 -4.63 5.54
N THR A 76 6.56 -5.16 4.74
CA THR A 76 6.84 -6.32 3.90
C THR A 76 6.22 -6.14 2.53
N TRP A 77 6.73 -6.92 1.57
CA TRP A 77 6.09 -7.00 0.27
C TRP A 77 6.14 -8.44 -0.23
N THR A 78 5.15 -8.80 -1.04
CA THR A 78 5.09 -10.13 -1.66
C THR A 78 4.67 -9.96 -3.11
N LEU A 79 5.03 -10.96 -3.92
CA LEU A 79 4.60 -11.03 -5.31
C LEU A 79 3.53 -12.12 -5.40
N GLU A 80 2.30 -11.71 -5.77
CA GLU A 80 1.15 -12.60 -5.84
C GLU A 80 0.88 -13.01 -7.28
N ASP A 81 0.86 -14.31 -7.53
CA ASP A 81 0.56 -14.88 -8.85
C ASP A 81 1.39 -14.29 -10.00
N ARG A 82 2.56 -13.75 -9.70
CA ARG A 82 3.45 -13.09 -10.65
C ARG A 82 2.80 -11.94 -11.42
N LYS A 83 1.74 -11.35 -10.86
CA LYS A 83 1.02 -10.25 -11.52
C LYS A 83 0.61 -9.14 -10.58
N MET A 84 0.87 -9.27 -9.29
CA MET A 84 0.52 -8.21 -8.33
C MET A 84 1.53 -8.19 -7.19
N VAL A 85 2.01 -6.99 -6.86
CA VAL A 85 2.89 -6.79 -5.71
C VAL A 85 2.04 -6.24 -4.57
N ARG A 86 2.04 -6.93 -3.44
CA ARG A 86 1.34 -6.45 -2.24
C ARG A 86 2.37 -5.96 -1.23
N ILE A 87 2.18 -4.73 -0.80
CA ILE A 87 3.01 -4.12 0.25
C ILE A 87 2.14 -3.93 1.47
N VAL A 88 2.63 -4.34 2.62
CA VAL A 88 1.92 -4.19 3.90
C VAL A 88 2.79 -3.34 4.82
N LEU A 89 2.24 -2.22 5.28
CA LEU A 89 2.92 -1.30 6.17
C LEU A 89 2.18 -1.24 7.49
N THR A 90 2.92 -1.16 8.60
CA THR A 90 2.33 -1.04 9.92
C THR A 90 2.43 0.41 10.37
N LYS A 91 1.30 1.00 10.74
CA LYS A 91 1.26 2.39 11.20
C LYS A 91 1.91 2.52 12.58
N THR A 92 2.59 3.64 12.83
CA THR A 92 3.11 3.92 14.16
C THR A 92 1.99 4.38 15.09
N LYS A 93 0.98 5.07 14.54
CA LYS A 93 -0.18 5.54 15.31
C LYS A 93 -1.38 4.72 14.88
N ARG A 94 -1.95 4.00 15.83
CA ARG A 94 -2.99 2.99 15.56
C ARG A 94 -4.36 3.35 16.13
N ASP A 95 -4.74 4.59 16.09
CA ASP A 95 -6.07 4.99 16.58
C ASP A 95 -6.93 5.54 15.45
N ALA A 96 -8.24 5.63 15.71
CA ALA A 96 -9.20 6.04 14.69
C ALA A 96 -8.96 7.48 14.22
N ALA A 97 -8.37 8.31 15.06
CA ALA A 97 -8.07 9.69 14.68
C ALA A 97 -6.95 9.78 13.65
N ASN A 98 -6.19 8.70 13.46
CA ASN A 98 -5.07 8.68 12.53
C ASN A 98 -5.38 7.94 11.25
N CYS A 99 -6.58 8.09 10.74
CA CYS A 99 -6.94 7.54 9.44
C CYS A 99 -6.24 8.36 8.35
N TRP A 100 -5.55 7.66 7.45
CA TRP A 100 -4.84 8.34 6.37
C TRP A 100 -5.83 8.85 5.33
N THR A 101 -5.72 10.13 4.99
CA THR A 101 -6.57 10.72 3.97
C THR A 101 -5.95 10.62 2.58
N SER A 102 -4.72 10.14 2.50
CA SER A 102 -4.06 9.84 1.24
C SER A 102 -2.96 8.83 1.51
N LEU A 103 -2.51 8.15 0.47
CA LEU A 103 -1.40 7.20 0.60
C LEU A 103 -0.07 7.95 0.73
N LEU A 104 0.18 8.86 -0.19
CA LEU A 104 1.36 9.71 -0.16
C LEU A 104 0.94 11.09 0.32
N GLU A 105 1.93 11.87 0.73
CA GLU A 105 1.68 13.18 1.33
C GLU A 105 0.80 14.08 0.47
N SER A 106 0.90 13.98 -0.85
CA SER A 106 0.14 14.81 -1.77
C SER A 106 -0.52 14.05 -2.91
N GLU A 107 -0.55 12.71 -2.85
CA GLU A 107 -1.09 11.90 -3.94
C GLU A 107 -1.90 10.72 -3.41
N TYR A 108 -2.77 10.21 -4.28
CA TYR A 108 -3.57 9.00 -4.03
C TYR A 108 -4.47 9.17 -2.81
N ALA A 109 -5.34 10.18 -2.90
CA ALA A 109 -6.29 10.46 -1.83
C ALA A 109 -7.21 9.28 -1.56
N ALA A 110 -7.62 9.13 -0.31
CA ALA A 110 -8.57 8.11 0.07
C ALA A 110 -9.94 8.45 -0.53
N ASP A 111 -10.61 7.42 -1.07
CA ASP A 111 -11.93 7.62 -1.62
C ASP A 111 -12.94 7.83 -0.50
N PRO A 112 -13.81 8.83 -0.60
CA PRO A 112 -14.90 8.98 0.36
C PRO A 112 -15.97 7.93 0.08
N TRP A 113 -16.74 7.60 1.09
CA TRP A 113 -17.90 6.72 0.92
C TRP A 113 -19.18 7.43 1.31
#